data_c598d0ab804c9d791d9b18b7d5d813f2
#
_entry.id   c598d0ab804c9d791d9b18b7d5d813f2
#
_cell.length_a   1.000
_cell.length_b   1.000
_cell.length_c   1.000
_cell.angle_alpha   90.00
_cell.angle_beta   90.00
_cell.angle_gamma   90.00
#
_symmetry.space_group_name_H-M   'P 1'
#
loop_
_entity.id
_entity.type
_entity.pdbx_description
1 polymer ?
#
loop_
_entity_poly.entity_id
_entity_poly.type
_entity_poly.pdbx_seq_one_letter_code
_entity_poly.pdbx_strand_id
1 'polypeptide(L)'
;MRTVFLNLIVPIFTLIGCNSKPDPYAIKKQSIGLLTDSTLVKDLKLSFLNDSITQFIGGDEFLGKSNIIKVYEKGTEKLLLELSPKEALDSLSTIQNVRVMDPRFKTIKGLNKNATFQIISSQYKVSSIQNTLRNLIVSVDEMNLYFTIEKTELPENLRYDLHKKIEAVSIPPKAKIKDFYIQWY
;
A
#
# COMPACT_ATOMS: atom_id res chain seq x y z
N MET A 1 -64.32 -27.88 -27.88
CA MET A 1 -63.60 -26.81 -27.19
C MET A 1 -62.40 -27.44 -26.48
N ARG A 2 -61.18 -27.19 -27.02
CA ARG A 2 -59.91 -27.73 -26.48
C ARG A 2 -59.15 -26.57 -25.89
N THR A 3 -59.13 -26.50 -24.57
CA THR A 3 -58.37 -25.49 -23.78
C THR A 3 -56.89 -25.88 -23.78
N VAL A 4 -56.05 -25.09 -24.43
CA VAL A 4 -54.57 -25.20 -24.37
C VAL A 4 -54.09 -24.41 -23.18
N PHE A 5 -53.58 -25.11 -22.14
CA PHE A 5 -52.86 -24.48 -21.01
C PHE A 5 -51.42 -24.17 -21.48
N LEU A 6 -51.15 -22.90 -21.64
CA LEU A 6 -49.79 -22.36 -21.92
C LEU A 6 -49.04 -22.27 -20.58
N ASN A 7 -48.16 -23.24 -20.29
CA ASN A 7 -47.27 -23.17 -19.15
C ASN A 7 -46.15 -22.13 -19.40
N LEU A 8 -46.26 -21.00 -18.72
CA LEU A 8 -45.22 -19.95 -18.69
C LEU A 8 -44.10 -20.34 -17.69
N ILE A 9 -43.03 -20.93 -18.20
CA ILE A 9 -41.84 -21.24 -17.37
C ILE A 9 -41.05 -19.94 -17.22
N VAL A 10 -41.10 -19.32 -16.04
CA VAL A 10 -40.25 -18.18 -15.66
C VAL A 10 -38.91 -18.72 -15.17
N PRO A 11 -37.79 -18.43 -15.86
CA PRO A 11 -36.47 -18.84 -15.36
C PRO A 11 -36.12 -18.00 -14.13
N ILE A 12 -36.01 -18.63 -12.97
CA ILE A 12 -35.48 -18.01 -11.76
C ILE A 12 -33.96 -17.94 -11.91
N PHE A 13 -33.43 -16.75 -12.25
CA PHE A 13 -32.01 -16.45 -12.17
C PHE A 13 -31.61 -16.29 -10.70
N THR A 14 -31.08 -17.34 -10.09
CA THR A 14 -30.42 -17.23 -8.78
C THR A 14 -29.09 -16.52 -8.95
N LEU A 15 -29.05 -15.24 -8.55
CA LEU A 15 -27.79 -14.48 -8.39
C LEU A 15 -27.02 -15.11 -7.22
N ILE A 16 -26.11 -16.02 -7.52
CA ILE A 16 -25.11 -16.50 -6.56
C ILE A 16 -24.10 -15.37 -6.35
N GLY A 17 -24.39 -14.48 -5.40
CA GLY A 17 -23.43 -13.48 -4.94
C GLY A 17 -22.27 -14.20 -4.24
N CYS A 18 -21.09 -14.25 -4.87
CA CYS A 18 -19.86 -14.66 -4.19
C CYS A 18 -19.56 -13.69 -3.06
N ASN A 19 -19.97 -14.00 -1.86
CA ASN A 19 -19.69 -13.25 -0.64
C ASN A 19 -18.32 -13.69 -0.08
N SER A 20 -17.25 -13.49 -0.86
CA SER A 20 -15.88 -13.71 -0.37
C SER A 20 -15.54 -12.63 0.64
N LYS A 21 -15.20 -13.01 1.87
CA LYS A 21 -14.69 -12.06 2.88
C LYS A 21 -13.50 -11.31 2.28
N PRO A 22 -13.42 -9.97 2.44
CA PRO A 22 -12.28 -9.20 1.94
C PRO A 22 -10.99 -9.69 2.61
N ASP A 23 -9.95 -9.90 1.79
CA ASP A 23 -8.62 -10.28 2.30
C ASP A 23 -8.03 -9.10 3.09
N PRO A 24 -7.76 -9.26 4.41
CA PRO A 24 -7.25 -8.19 5.26
C PRO A 24 -5.82 -7.75 4.89
N TYR A 25 -5.12 -8.51 4.06
CA TYR A 25 -3.76 -8.20 3.59
C TYR A 25 -3.69 -7.79 2.11
N ALA A 26 -4.82 -7.63 1.44
CA ALA A 26 -4.83 -7.22 0.04
C ALA A 26 -4.48 -5.75 -0.12
N ILE A 27 -3.54 -5.44 -1.05
CA ILE A 27 -3.23 -4.08 -1.49
C ILE A 27 -3.91 -3.82 -2.83
N LYS A 28 -4.73 -2.77 -2.87
CA LYS A 28 -5.38 -2.24 -4.08
C LYS A 28 -5.02 -0.75 -4.22
N LYS A 29 -5.36 -0.14 -5.35
CA LYS A 29 -5.04 1.27 -5.62
C LYS A 29 -5.50 2.22 -4.50
N GLN A 30 -6.70 2.01 -3.97
CA GLN A 30 -7.33 2.90 -2.98
C GLN A 30 -7.59 2.22 -1.64
N SER A 31 -6.98 1.06 -1.39
CA SER A 31 -7.15 0.36 -0.11
C SER A 31 -6.00 -0.58 0.22
N ILE A 32 -5.83 -0.80 1.52
CA ILE A 32 -4.99 -1.86 2.08
C ILE A 32 -5.80 -2.57 3.17
N GLY A 33 -6.13 -3.85 2.94
CA GLY A 33 -7.12 -4.56 3.76
C GLY A 33 -8.46 -3.82 3.76
N LEU A 34 -8.92 -3.42 4.94
CA LEU A 34 -10.15 -2.65 5.14
C LEU A 34 -9.91 -1.12 5.21
N LEU A 35 -8.66 -0.67 5.31
CA LEU A 35 -8.32 0.74 5.27
C LEU A 35 -8.43 1.25 3.83
N THR A 36 -9.11 2.39 3.65
CA THR A 36 -9.28 3.07 2.35
C THR A 36 -8.71 4.49 2.40
N ASP A 37 -8.54 5.11 1.24
CA ASP A 37 -8.12 6.51 1.08
C ASP A 37 -9.10 7.53 1.70
N SER A 38 -10.34 7.13 1.92
CA SER A 38 -11.40 7.94 2.55
C SER A 38 -11.59 7.66 4.05
N THR A 39 -10.86 6.69 4.61
CA THR A 39 -10.98 6.35 6.04
C THR A 39 -10.42 7.49 6.90
N LEU A 40 -11.24 7.99 7.83
CA LEU A 40 -10.84 9.04 8.77
C LEU A 40 -10.01 8.45 9.92
N VAL A 41 -9.11 9.27 10.48
CA VAL A 41 -8.27 8.86 11.63
C VAL A 41 -9.11 8.36 12.80
N LYS A 42 -10.24 9.01 13.13
CA LYS A 42 -11.16 8.59 14.19
C LYS A 42 -11.77 7.20 13.96
N ASP A 43 -11.89 6.76 12.70
CA ASP A 43 -12.54 5.52 12.29
C ASP A 43 -11.56 4.36 12.05
N LEU A 44 -10.25 4.57 12.27
CA LEU A 44 -9.21 3.55 12.04
C LEU A 44 -9.48 2.25 12.80
N LYS A 45 -10.06 2.32 14.00
CA LYS A 45 -10.42 1.12 14.78
C LYS A 45 -11.39 0.19 14.05
N LEU A 46 -12.22 0.72 13.15
CA LEU A 46 -13.15 -0.08 12.34
C LEU A 46 -12.43 -0.86 11.25
N SER A 47 -11.31 -0.31 10.72
CA SER A 47 -10.48 -0.98 9.72
C SER A 47 -9.54 -2.03 10.33
N PHE A 48 -9.23 -1.92 11.62
CA PHE A 48 -8.25 -2.75 12.33
C PHE A 48 -8.85 -3.38 13.60
N LEU A 49 -10.01 -4.04 13.48
CA LEU A 49 -10.75 -4.64 14.62
C LEU A 49 -9.94 -5.69 15.39
N ASN A 50 -9.05 -6.39 14.69
CA ASN A 50 -8.23 -7.46 15.25
C ASN A 50 -6.78 -7.04 15.54
N ASP A 51 -6.47 -5.73 15.44
CA ASP A 51 -5.12 -5.22 15.61
C ASP A 51 -5.07 -4.14 16.71
N SER A 52 -3.88 -3.82 17.16
CA SER A 52 -3.62 -2.75 18.14
C SER A 52 -3.15 -1.51 17.41
N ILE A 53 -3.77 -0.35 17.70
CA ILE A 53 -3.38 0.93 17.12
C ILE A 53 -2.78 1.79 18.22
N THR A 54 -1.58 2.30 17.99
CA THR A 54 -0.94 3.29 18.84
C THR A 54 -0.74 4.58 18.08
N GLN A 55 -1.29 5.67 18.60
CA GLN A 55 -0.96 7.01 18.14
C GLN A 55 0.27 7.50 18.90
N PHE A 56 1.32 7.82 18.18
CA PHE A 56 2.41 8.57 18.76
C PHE A 56 2.04 10.06 18.68
N ILE A 57 1.51 10.59 19.78
CA ILE A 57 1.36 12.04 19.99
C ILE A 57 2.75 12.52 20.44
N GLY A 58 3.66 12.72 19.50
CA GLY A 58 4.99 13.23 19.79
C GLY A 58 4.93 14.73 20.05
N GLY A 59 4.97 15.11 21.33
CA GLY A 59 5.18 16.48 21.70
C GLY A 59 6.64 16.86 21.53
N ASP A 60 6.99 17.40 20.39
CA ASP A 60 8.00 18.43 20.19
C ASP A 60 7.88 18.90 18.72
N GLU A 61 7.22 20.01 18.53
CA GLU A 61 7.00 20.63 17.21
C GLU A 61 8.35 20.97 16.50
N PHE A 62 9.43 21.07 17.26
CA PHE A 62 10.76 21.39 16.75
C PHE A 62 11.48 20.22 16.06
N LEU A 63 11.03 18.96 16.22
CA LEU A 63 11.76 17.80 15.67
C LEU A 63 11.15 17.23 14.38
N GLY A 64 10.15 17.88 13.76
CA GLY A 64 9.57 17.45 12.49
C GLY A 64 9.03 16.00 12.50
N LYS A 65 8.70 15.47 13.70
CA LYS A 65 8.10 14.15 13.82
C LYS A 65 6.63 14.23 13.47
N SER A 66 6.33 13.90 12.23
CA SER A 66 4.95 13.65 11.79
C SER A 66 4.27 12.66 12.74
N ASN A 67 3.01 12.92 13.08
CA ASN A 67 2.18 12.02 13.89
C ASN A 67 1.97 10.70 13.13
N ILE A 68 2.86 9.75 13.34
CA ILE A 68 2.77 8.43 12.75
C ILE A 68 1.90 7.55 13.65
N ILE A 69 0.83 7.03 13.08
CA ILE A 69 -0.03 6.04 13.72
C ILE A 69 0.51 4.66 13.37
N LYS A 70 0.79 3.84 14.38
CA LYS A 70 1.33 2.50 14.18
C LYS A 70 0.26 1.44 14.42
N VAL A 71 0.18 0.48 13.52
CA VAL A 71 -0.72 -0.68 13.62
C VAL A 71 0.11 -1.92 13.89
N TYR A 72 -0.19 -2.59 15.01
CA TYR A 72 0.48 -3.80 15.44
C TYR A 72 -0.48 -4.98 15.44
N GLU A 73 0.01 -6.16 15.13
CA GLU A 73 -0.73 -7.41 15.29
C GLU A 73 -1.10 -7.62 16.76
N LYS A 74 -2.38 -7.84 17.04
CA LYS A 74 -2.90 -7.95 18.40
C LYS A 74 -2.22 -9.06 19.20
N GLY A 75 -1.81 -8.73 20.41
CA GLY A 75 -1.12 -9.67 21.30
C GLY A 75 0.35 -9.91 20.96
N THR A 76 0.90 -9.16 19.99
CA THR A 76 2.32 -9.22 19.63
C THR A 76 2.89 -7.81 19.51
N GLU A 77 4.22 -7.70 19.41
CA GLU A 77 4.92 -6.43 19.11
C GLU A 77 5.19 -6.28 17.60
N LYS A 78 4.58 -7.10 16.78
CA LYS A 78 4.82 -7.10 15.34
C LYS A 78 4.16 -5.91 14.67
N LEU A 79 4.95 -4.99 14.16
CA LEU A 79 4.48 -3.82 13.43
C LEU A 79 4.00 -4.25 12.02
N LEU A 80 2.76 -3.91 11.70
CA LEU A 80 2.10 -4.22 10.43
C LEU A 80 2.19 -3.05 9.46
N LEU A 81 1.78 -1.86 9.91
CA LEU A 81 1.71 -0.64 9.10
C LEU A 81 2.13 0.58 9.92
N GLU A 82 2.69 1.58 9.23
CA GLU A 82 2.81 2.95 9.72
C GLU A 82 1.96 3.85 8.84
N LEU A 83 1.05 4.61 9.47
CA LEU A 83 0.08 5.46 8.79
C LEU A 83 0.42 6.92 9.07
N SER A 84 0.48 7.75 8.03
CA SER A 84 0.66 9.19 8.15
C SER A 84 -0.62 9.90 7.71
N PRO A 85 -1.33 10.60 8.60
CA PRO A 85 -2.48 11.43 8.25
C PRO A 85 -2.07 12.57 7.30
N LYS A 86 -3.03 13.07 6.52
CA LYS A 86 -2.85 14.23 5.67
C LYS A 86 -2.63 15.50 6.52
N GLU A 87 -3.46 15.67 7.56
CA GLU A 87 -3.33 16.74 8.53
C GLU A 87 -2.95 16.15 9.90
N ALA A 88 -1.85 16.62 10.46
CA ALA A 88 -1.36 16.16 11.75
C ALA A 88 -2.34 16.54 12.87
N LEU A 89 -2.53 15.65 13.85
CA LEU A 89 -3.40 15.84 15.02
C LEU A 89 -4.91 16.05 14.71
N ASP A 90 -5.34 15.95 13.45
CA ASP A 90 -6.73 16.06 13.08
C ASP A 90 -7.39 14.66 12.99
N SER A 91 -8.35 14.40 13.85
CA SER A 91 -9.12 13.15 13.86
C SER A 91 -10.08 13.01 12.66
N LEU A 92 -10.39 14.10 11.97
CA LEU A 92 -11.19 14.12 10.75
C LEU A 92 -10.34 14.04 9.48
N SER A 93 -9.02 14.08 9.61
CA SER A 93 -8.10 13.88 8.50
C SER A 93 -8.18 12.45 7.96
N THR A 94 -7.93 12.28 6.67
CA THR A 94 -7.71 10.97 6.03
C THR A 94 -6.24 10.58 6.11
N ILE A 95 -5.94 9.30 5.84
CA ILE A 95 -4.56 8.82 5.74
C ILE A 95 -4.02 9.18 4.35
N GLN A 96 -2.84 9.81 4.31
CA GLN A 96 -2.15 10.17 3.08
C GLN A 96 -1.10 9.11 2.67
N ASN A 97 -0.30 8.64 3.64
CA ASN A 97 0.73 7.66 3.39
C ASN A 97 0.58 6.44 4.29
N VAL A 98 0.80 5.26 3.70
CA VAL A 98 0.88 3.99 4.41
C VAL A 98 2.22 3.33 4.10
N ARG A 99 3.07 3.15 5.12
CA ARG A 99 4.29 2.34 5.02
C ARG A 99 3.99 0.91 5.40
N VAL A 100 4.25 -0.01 4.49
CA VAL A 100 3.99 -1.44 4.67
C VAL A 100 5.16 -2.10 5.37
N MET A 101 4.94 -2.64 6.58
CA MET A 101 5.98 -3.25 7.41
C MET A 101 5.94 -4.77 7.38
N ASP A 102 4.79 -5.39 7.11
CA ASP A 102 4.62 -6.84 7.08
C ASP A 102 4.49 -7.37 5.65
N PRO A 103 5.26 -8.41 5.25
CA PRO A 103 5.22 -8.98 3.91
C PRO A 103 3.94 -9.74 3.56
N ARG A 104 3.04 -9.99 4.51
CA ARG A 104 1.70 -10.55 4.24
C ARG A 104 0.87 -9.62 3.37
N PHE A 105 1.06 -8.30 3.52
CA PHE A 105 0.43 -7.32 2.63
C PHE A 105 1.01 -7.43 1.23
N LYS A 106 0.13 -7.71 0.27
CA LYS A 106 0.52 -7.91 -1.13
C LYS A 106 -0.53 -7.42 -2.10
N THR A 107 -0.08 -6.99 -3.25
CA THR A 107 -0.97 -6.69 -4.37
C THR A 107 -1.56 -7.99 -4.95
N ILE A 108 -2.57 -7.86 -5.82
CA ILE A 108 -3.15 -9.03 -6.53
C ILE A 108 -2.10 -9.80 -7.35
N LYS A 109 -1.05 -9.11 -7.81
CA LYS A 109 0.07 -9.73 -8.53
C LYS A 109 1.15 -10.31 -7.57
N GLY A 110 0.93 -10.26 -6.24
CA GLY A 110 1.81 -10.82 -5.23
C GLY A 110 2.98 -9.92 -4.81
N LEU A 111 3.07 -8.67 -5.31
CA LEU A 111 4.11 -7.73 -4.92
C LEU A 111 3.96 -7.35 -3.44
N ASN A 112 5.03 -7.50 -2.67
CA ASN A 112 5.11 -7.18 -1.25
C ASN A 112 6.44 -6.50 -0.88
N LYS A 113 6.65 -6.14 0.39
CA LYS A 113 7.86 -5.43 0.84
C LYS A 113 9.18 -6.19 0.66
N ASN A 114 9.16 -7.50 0.47
CA ASN A 114 10.37 -8.31 0.25
C ASN A 114 10.72 -8.46 -1.24
N ALA A 115 10.02 -7.77 -2.12
CA ALA A 115 10.26 -7.85 -3.56
C ALA A 115 11.61 -7.22 -3.95
N THR A 116 12.04 -7.52 -5.17
CA THR A 116 13.20 -6.89 -5.83
C THR A 116 12.71 -5.94 -6.92
N PHE A 117 13.62 -5.12 -7.44
CA PHE A 117 13.30 -4.23 -8.55
C PHE A 117 12.78 -4.99 -9.79
N GLN A 118 13.31 -6.19 -10.05
CA GLN A 118 12.82 -7.05 -11.15
C GLN A 118 11.34 -7.39 -11.01
N ILE A 119 10.89 -7.71 -9.79
CA ILE A 119 9.48 -8.04 -9.53
C ILE A 119 8.60 -6.81 -9.79
N ILE A 120 9.04 -5.62 -9.34
CA ILE A 120 8.30 -4.37 -9.61
C ILE A 120 8.18 -4.14 -11.11
N SER A 121 9.31 -4.09 -11.82
CA SER A 121 9.37 -3.72 -13.24
C SER A 121 8.75 -4.75 -14.20
N SER A 122 8.67 -6.03 -13.78
CA SER A 122 8.02 -7.09 -14.57
C SER A 122 6.50 -7.08 -14.41
N GLN A 123 5.98 -6.60 -13.29
CA GLN A 123 4.55 -6.64 -12.99
C GLN A 123 3.84 -5.30 -13.22
N TYR A 124 4.57 -4.18 -13.09
CA TYR A 124 4.01 -2.85 -13.10
C TYR A 124 4.85 -1.91 -13.97
N LYS A 125 4.20 -0.91 -14.55
CA LYS A 125 4.88 0.17 -15.24
C LYS A 125 5.50 1.12 -14.23
N VAL A 126 6.82 1.21 -14.20
CA VAL A 126 7.53 2.25 -13.43
C VAL A 126 7.23 3.61 -14.04
N SER A 127 6.60 4.50 -13.26
CA SER A 127 6.18 5.83 -13.70
C SER A 127 7.32 6.84 -13.60
N SER A 128 8.07 6.80 -12.49
CA SER A 128 9.21 7.68 -12.27
C SER A 128 10.27 7.03 -11.39
N ILE A 129 11.50 7.53 -11.52
CA ILE A 129 12.63 7.18 -10.65
C ILE A 129 13.27 8.49 -10.24
N GLN A 130 13.22 8.78 -8.93
CA GLN A 130 13.85 9.97 -8.36
C GLN A 130 15.15 9.57 -7.64
N ASN A 131 16.24 10.30 -7.97
CA ASN A 131 17.54 10.08 -7.38
C ASN A 131 17.71 11.00 -6.17
N THR A 132 17.67 10.45 -4.95
CA THR A 132 17.86 11.22 -3.71
C THR A 132 19.23 10.97 -3.10
N LEU A 133 19.53 11.63 -1.98
CA LEU A 133 20.85 11.51 -1.33
C LEU A 133 21.20 10.06 -0.95
N ARG A 134 20.25 9.30 -0.40
CA ARG A 134 20.49 7.95 0.14
C ARG A 134 19.81 6.84 -0.64
N ASN A 135 18.70 7.14 -1.32
CA ASN A 135 17.84 6.14 -1.93
C ASN A 135 17.44 6.56 -3.35
N LEU A 136 17.00 5.59 -4.14
CA LEU A 136 16.10 5.85 -5.25
C LEU A 136 14.67 5.75 -4.74
N ILE A 137 13.78 6.62 -5.25
CA ILE A 137 12.34 6.50 -5.09
C ILE A 137 11.78 6.04 -6.43
N VAL A 138 11.18 4.86 -6.46
CA VAL A 138 10.59 4.23 -7.65
C VAL A 138 9.08 4.28 -7.51
N SER A 139 8.39 5.01 -8.41
CA SER A 139 6.94 5.18 -8.36
C SER A 139 6.21 4.29 -9.36
N VAL A 140 5.03 3.81 -8.96
CA VAL A 140 4.08 3.03 -9.74
C VAL A 140 2.70 3.67 -9.58
N ASP A 141 2.43 4.71 -10.37
CA ASP A 141 1.25 5.59 -10.21
C ASP A 141 -0.08 4.86 -10.50
N GLU A 142 -0.04 3.82 -11.35
CA GLU A 142 -1.24 3.02 -11.63
C GLU A 142 -1.82 2.35 -10.37
N MET A 143 -0.99 2.18 -9.33
CA MET A 143 -1.37 1.56 -8.06
C MET A 143 -1.21 2.50 -6.86
N ASN A 144 -0.80 3.77 -7.06
CA ASN A 144 -0.46 4.71 -5.98
C ASN A 144 0.65 4.17 -5.06
N LEU A 145 1.60 3.43 -5.60
CA LEU A 145 2.71 2.82 -4.87
C LEU A 145 4.01 3.56 -5.13
N TYR A 146 4.86 3.63 -4.12
CA TYR A 146 6.28 3.93 -4.33
C TYR A 146 7.16 3.08 -3.41
N PHE A 147 8.39 2.88 -3.84
CA PHE A 147 9.37 2.05 -3.19
C PHE A 147 10.67 2.83 -3.02
N THR A 148 11.37 2.60 -1.90
CA THR A 148 12.74 3.08 -1.79
C THR A 148 13.71 1.91 -2.02
N ILE A 149 14.80 2.20 -2.73
CA ILE A 149 15.93 1.28 -2.95
C ILE A 149 17.18 2.01 -2.49
N GLU A 150 17.97 1.40 -1.61
CA GLU A 150 19.21 2.03 -1.16
C GLU A 150 20.22 2.17 -2.31
N LYS A 151 20.98 3.28 -2.32
CA LYS A 151 22.03 3.47 -3.32
C LYS A 151 23.14 2.43 -3.27
N THR A 152 23.31 1.76 -2.13
CA THR A 152 24.21 0.63 -1.96
C THR A 152 23.87 -0.57 -2.87
N GLU A 153 22.61 -0.69 -3.27
CA GLU A 153 22.15 -1.71 -4.23
C GLU A 153 22.55 -1.39 -5.68
N LEU A 154 22.98 -0.15 -5.99
CA LEU A 154 23.36 0.27 -7.33
C LEU A 154 24.85 -0.02 -7.62
N PRO A 155 25.24 -0.09 -8.89
CA PRO A 155 26.64 -0.01 -9.30
C PRO A 155 27.31 1.25 -8.76
N GLU A 156 28.59 1.18 -8.41
CA GLU A 156 29.31 2.24 -7.72
C GLU A 156 29.27 3.60 -8.46
N ASN A 157 29.40 3.57 -9.77
CA ASN A 157 29.35 4.76 -10.64
C ASN A 157 27.99 5.48 -10.69
N LEU A 158 26.96 4.93 -10.04
CA LEU A 158 25.61 5.52 -9.94
C LEU A 158 25.25 5.99 -8.53
N ARG A 159 26.10 5.72 -7.54
CA ARG A 159 25.76 5.98 -6.13
C ARG A 159 25.87 7.44 -5.72
N TYR A 160 26.85 8.17 -6.25
CA TYR A 160 27.30 9.44 -5.68
C TYR A 160 26.86 10.68 -6.46
N ASP A 161 26.55 10.55 -7.74
CA ASP A 161 26.09 11.67 -8.57
C ASP A 161 24.56 11.86 -8.42
N LEU A 162 24.18 12.94 -7.70
CA LEU A 162 22.75 13.27 -7.47
C LEU A 162 22.07 13.84 -8.70
N HIS A 163 22.84 14.43 -9.61
CA HIS A 163 22.30 15.04 -10.83
C HIS A 163 22.10 14.02 -11.96
N LYS A 164 22.68 12.84 -11.78
CA LYS A 164 22.54 11.78 -12.78
C LYS A 164 21.12 11.23 -12.79
N LYS A 165 20.48 11.30 -13.95
CA LYS A 165 19.22 10.62 -14.18
C LYS A 165 19.47 9.11 -14.15
N ILE A 166 18.80 8.40 -13.25
CA ILE A 166 18.83 6.94 -13.17
C ILE A 166 17.64 6.39 -13.95
N GLU A 167 17.93 5.54 -14.91
CA GLU A 167 16.90 4.84 -15.69
C GLU A 167 16.68 3.43 -15.16
N ALA A 168 15.48 2.88 -15.39
CA ALA A 168 15.11 1.54 -14.90
C ALA A 168 16.11 0.45 -15.32
N VAL A 169 16.64 0.52 -16.54
CA VAL A 169 17.64 -0.42 -17.07
C VAL A 169 18.97 -0.41 -16.27
N SER A 170 19.26 0.69 -15.58
CA SER A 170 20.48 0.85 -14.79
C SER A 170 20.36 0.30 -13.35
N ILE A 171 19.16 -0.04 -12.91
CA ILE A 171 18.92 -0.61 -11.59
C ILE A 171 19.09 -2.13 -11.66
N PRO A 172 19.97 -2.73 -10.82
CA PRO A 172 20.15 -4.18 -10.82
C PRO A 172 18.82 -4.92 -10.58
N PRO A 173 18.51 -5.95 -11.34
CA PRO A 173 17.27 -6.72 -11.18
C PRO A 173 17.05 -7.25 -9.75
N LYS A 174 18.14 -7.62 -9.07
CA LYS A 174 18.15 -8.15 -7.70
C LYS A 174 18.16 -7.07 -6.61
N ALA A 175 18.19 -5.77 -6.97
CA ALA A 175 18.16 -4.68 -6.00
C ALA A 175 16.92 -4.82 -5.10
N LYS A 176 17.13 -4.82 -3.78
CA LYS A 176 16.08 -5.05 -2.79
C LYS A 176 15.32 -3.77 -2.50
N ILE A 177 14.02 -3.91 -2.30
CA ILE A 177 13.21 -2.84 -1.73
C ILE A 177 13.62 -2.64 -0.26
N LYS A 178 13.91 -1.39 0.11
CA LYS A 178 14.08 -0.98 1.50
C LYS A 178 12.73 -0.74 2.16
N ASP A 179 11.94 0.15 1.55
CA ASP A 179 10.63 0.54 2.05
C ASP A 179 9.58 0.45 0.94
N PHE A 180 8.36 0.12 1.33
CA PHE A 180 7.19 0.01 0.49
C PHE A 180 6.09 0.93 1.00
N TYR A 181 5.62 1.85 0.16
CA TYR A 181 4.61 2.83 0.50
C TYR A 181 3.43 2.81 -0.46
N ILE A 182 2.25 3.16 0.09
CA ILE A 182 1.07 3.55 -0.65
C ILE A 182 0.87 5.04 -0.37
N GLN A 183 0.64 5.84 -1.41
CA GLN A 183 0.38 7.27 -1.27
C GLN A 183 -0.96 7.62 -1.90
N TRP A 184 -1.86 8.19 -1.09
CA TRP A 184 -3.15 8.69 -1.54
C TRP A 184 -3.13 10.23 -1.61
N TYR A 185 -3.81 10.82 -2.60
CA TYR A 185 -3.81 12.26 -2.90
C TYR A 185 -5.16 12.91 -2.56
#